data_7e70333868791318ad2365346e27c73d
#
_entry.id   7e70333868791318ad2365346e27c73d
#
_cell.length_a   1.000
_cell.length_b   1.000
_cell.length_c   1.000
_cell.angle_alpha   90.00
_cell.angle_beta   90.00
_cell.angle_gamma   90.00
#
_symmetry.space_group_name_H-M   'P 1'
#
loop_
_entity.id
_entity.type
_entity.pdbx_description
1 polymer ?
#
loop_
_entity_poly.entity_id
_entity_poly.type
_entity_poly.pdbx_seq_one_letter_code
_entity_poly.pdbx_strand_id
1 'polypeptide(L)'
;MRAMVLTEPNVIEQRDIPEPTTDQGEALVRVSSSGICGTDLKILSGGIPAPKPIVMGHEMVGELLTDATDARKGQRVLVDPVYHCGTCHACLHNQQHICTRGGLIGRDINGGFADLVAVPPANCYVVPDEIADHEVPLIQVLTTCMHGHRMANIFPGDVVVVLGLGVTGQLHVQLAK
;
A
#
# COMPACT_ATOMS: atom_id res chain seq x y z
N MET A 1 -8.65 18.64 -4.63
CA MET A 1 -8.78 17.67 -3.55
C MET A 1 -7.81 17.98 -2.42
N ARG A 2 -8.13 17.61 -1.18
CA ARG A 2 -7.21 17.75 -0.04
C ARG A 2 -6.17 16.63 -0.07
N ALA A 3 -4.93 16.95 0.26
CA ALA A 3 -3.85 15.98 0.39
C ALA A 3 -2.82 16.42 1.44
N MET A 4 -2.16 15.45 2.06
CA MET A 4 -0.99 15.66 2.92
C MET A 4 0.25 15.52 2.05
N VAL A 5 0.91 16.64 1.76
CA VAL A 5 2.03 16.72 0.81
C VAL A 5 3.34 16.87 1.55
N LEU A 6 4.24 15.92 1.34
CA LEU A 6 5.63 16.02 1.78
C LEU A 6 6.38 16.93 0.81
N THR A 7 6.82 18.09 1.27
CA THR A 7 7.52 19.11 0.45
C THR A 7 9.04 19.07 0.65
N GLU A 8 9.47 18.83 1.89
CA GLU A 8 10.88 18.70 2.28
C GLU A 8 10.99 17.68 3.43
N PRO A 9 12.18 17.19 3.76
CA PRO A 9 12.34 16.32 4.93
C PRO A 9 11.75 16.97 6.19
N ASN A 10 10.92 16.21 6.89
CA ASN A 10 10.17 16.61 8.08
C ASN A 10 9.13 17.73 7.87
N VAL A 11 8.80 18.08 6.63
CA VAL A 11 7.79 19.10 6.31
C VAL A 11 6.66 18.45 5.52
N ILE A 12 5.55 18.17 6.20
CA ILE A 12 4.31 17.70 5.60
C ILE A 12 3.21 18.75 5.80
N GLU A 13 2.50 19.08 4.75
CA GLU A 13 1.49 20.12 4.75
C GLU A 13 0.19 19.63 4.14
N GLN A 14 -0.93 20.03 4.74
CA GLN A 14 -2.22 19.87 4.07
C GLN A 14 -2.33 20.90 2.96
N ARG A 15 -2.55 20.45 1.74
CA ARG A 15 -2.72 21.29 0.55
C ARG A 15 -3.95 20.89 -0.24
N ASP A 16 -4.54 21.88 -0.92
CA ASP A 16 -5.46 21.63 -2.03
C ASP A 16 -4.65 21.45 -3.31
N ILE A 17 -4.73 20.27 -3.91
CA ILE A 17 -4.04 19.93 -5.15
C ILE A 17 -5.05 19.53 -6.23
N PRO A 18 -4.71 19.57 -7.52
CA PRO A 18 -5.56 19.02 -8.58
C PRO A 18 -5.93 17.56 -8.30
N GLU A 19 -7.12 17.16 -8.71
CA GLU A 19 -7.50 15.74 -8.69
C GLU A 19 -6.62 14.96 -9.69
N PRO A 20 -6.27 13.69 -9.36
CA PRO A 20 -5.50 12.88 -10.28
C PRO A 20 -6.32 12.56 -11.53
N THR A 21 -5.67 12.56 -12.70
CA THR A 21 -6.25 12.10 -13.95
C THR A 21 -6.05 10.58 -14.10
N THR A 22 -6.88 9.94 -14.91
CA THR A 22 -6.80 8.52 -15.24
C THR A 22 -6.52 8.30 -16.74
N ASP A 23 -5.82 9.25 -17.35
CA ASP A 23 -5.60 9.31 -18.80
C ASP A 23 -4.74 8.15 -19.34
N GLN A 24 -3.99 7.48 -18.48
CA GLN A 24 -3.16 6.33 -18.85
C GLN A 24 -3.81 5.00 -18.49
N GLY A 25 -5.08 5.02 -18.09
CA GLY A 25 -5.86 3.81 -17.77
C GLY A 25 -5.79 3.40 -16.29
N GLU A 26 -5.42 4.32 -15.39
CA GLU A 26 -5.46 4.10 -13.96
C GLU A 26 -6.89 3.96 -13.44
N ALA A 27 -7.05 3.23 -12.35
CA ALA A 27 -8.27 3.25 -11.55
C ALA A 27 -8.23 4.42 -10.56
N LEU A 28 -9.35 5.12 -10.40
CA LEU A 28 -9.51 6.20 -9.43
C LEU A 28 -10.18 5.65 -8.16
N VAL A 29 -9.54 5.87 -7.02
CA VAL A 29 -10.04 5.44 -5.72
C VAL A 29 -10.30 6.65 -4.83
N ARG A 30 -11.50 6.74 -4.25
CA ARG A 30 -11.82 7.66 -3.15
C ARG A 30 -11.37 6.99 -1.85
N VAL A 31 -10.32 7.52 -1.24
CA VAL A 31 -9.74 6.94 -0.02
C VAL A 31 -10.67 7.18 1.17
N SER A 32 -11.03 6.10 1.86
CA SER A 32 -11.82 6.16 3.11
C SER A 32 -10.95 6.00 4.35
N SER A 33 -9.86 5.23 4.26
CA SER A 33 -8.89 5.07 5.34
C SER A 33 -7.50 4.75 4.79
N SER A 34 -6.47 5.21 5.49
CA SER A 34 -5.08 4.88 5.17
C SER A 34 -4.27 4.72 6.46
N GLY A 35 -3.56 3.61 6.57
CA GLY A 35 -2.63 3.35 7.66
C GLY A 35 -1.38 4.22 7.58
N ILE A 36 -0.75 4.48 8.73
CA ILE A 36 0.54 5.13 8.82
C ILE A 36 1.59 4.08 9.17
N CYS A 37 2.51 3.85 8.25
CA CYS A 37 3.58 2.87 8.38
C CYS A 37 4.88 3.49 8.94
N GLY A 38 5.72 2.66 9.54
CA GLY A 38 7.08 3.07 9.89
C GLY A 38 7.92 3.51 8.66
N THR A 39 7.56 3.04 7.47
CA THR A 39 8.13 3.48 6.19
C THR A 39 7.80 4.95 5.92
N ASP A 40 6.59 5.42 6.21
CA ASP A 40 6.20 6.82 6.04
C ASP A 40 7.05 7.74 6.92
N LEU A 41 7.34 7.31 8.16
CA LEU A 41 8.21 8.08 9.07
C LEU A 41 9.65 8.18 8.53
N LYS A 42 10.15 7.12 7.89
CA LYS A 42 11.48 7.13 7.25
C LYS A 42 11.52 7.98 5.99
N ILE A 43 10.43 7.99 5.20
CA ILE A 43 10.29 8.87 4.03
C ILE A 43 10.20 10.32 4.49
N LEU A 44 9.37 10.60 5.51
CA LEU A 44 9.21 11.92 6.10
C LEU A 44 10.55 12.48 6.58
N SER A 45 11.35 11.70 7.30
CA SER A 45 12.65 12.14 7.79
C SER A 45 13.76 12.23 6.72
N GLY A 46 13.48 11.77 5.49
CA GLY A 46 14.49 11.68 4.42
C GLY A 46 15.41 10.47 4.51
N GLY A 47 15.17 9.54 5.44
CA GLY A 47 15.94 8.29 5.57
C GLY A 47 15.67 7.31 4.43
N ILE A 48 14.52 7.41 3.79
CA ILE A 48 14.20 6.74 2.52
C ILE A 48 13.98 7.82 1.45
N PRO A 49 14.73 7.80 0.32
CA PRO A 49 14.52 8.76 -0.76
C PRO A 49 13.13 8.65 -1.37
N ALA A 50 12.51 9.80 -1.64
CA ALA A 50 11.28 9.93 -2.42
C ALA A 50 11.33 11.22 -3.23
N PRO A 51 10.72 11.29 -4.42
CA PRO A 51 10.55 12.55 -5.14
C PRO A 51 9.76 13.54 -4.28
N LYS A 52 9.96 14.83 -4.48
CA LYS A 52 9.26 15.89 -3.75
C LYS A 52 8.85 16.99 -4.71
N PRO A 53 7.65 17.57 -4.58
CA PRO A 53 6.62 17.22 -3.59
C PRO A 53 5.95 15.87 -3.90
N ILE A 54 5.49 15.14 -2.84
CA ILE A 54 4.78 13.87 -2.98
C ILE A 54 3.69 13.72 -1.92
N VAL A 55 2.60 13.05 -2.26
CA VAL A 55 1.60 12.55 -1.31
C VAL A 55 2.02 11.15 -0.88
N MET A 56 2.22 10.95 0.43
CA MET A 56 2.59 9.65 1.00
C MET A 56 1.36 8.76 1.24
N GLY A 57 1.54 7.64 1.95
CA GLY A 57 0.50 6.68 2.32
C GLY A 57 0.39 5.52 1.33
N HIS A 58 0.58 4.30 1.83
CA HIS A 58 0.64 3.08 1.03
C HIS A 58 -0.17 1.92 1.61
N GLU A 59 -0.91 2.14 2.69
CA GLU A 59 -1.80 1.17 3.33
C GLU A 59 -3.23 1.69 3.25
N MET A 60 -3.86 1.69 2.05
CA MET A 60 -5.09 2.41 1.80
C MET A 60 -6.24 1.50 1.37
N VAL A 61 -7.44 1.89 1.78
CA VAL A 61 -8.73 1.35 1.35
C VAL A 61 -9.63 2.48 0.88
N GLY A 62 -10.51 2.20 -0.07
CA GLY A 62 -11.46 3.19 -0.56
C GLY A 62 -12.47 2.61 -1.53
N GLU A 63 -13.31 3.48 -2.07
CA GLU A 63 -14.31 3.17 -3.08
C GLU A 63 -13.76 3.46 -4.48
N LEU A 64 -13.92 2.52 -5.40
CA LEU A 64 -13.61 2.71 -6.82
C LEU A 64 -14.57 3.72 -7.46
N LEU A 65 -14.04 4.76 -8.05
CA LEU A 65 -14.78 5.73 -8.87
C LEU A 65 -14.78 5.40 -10.36
N THR A 66 -13.90 4.50 -10.79
CA THR A 66 -13.81 3.92 -12.13
C THR A 66 -13.74 2.40 -12.03
N ASP A 67 -13.85 1.67 -13.13
CA ASP A 67 -13.59 0.23 -13.12
C ASP A 67 -12.10 -0.06 -12.97
N ALA A 68 -11.77 -1.22 -12.38
CA ALA A 68 -10.44 -1.79 -12.27
C ALA A 68 -10.39 -3.17 -12.95
N THR A 69 -9.26 -3.88 -12.94
CA THR A 69 -9.10 -5.16 -13.63
C THR A 69 -10.14 -6.18 -13.18
N ASP A 70 -10.20 -6.45 -11.86
CA ASP A 70 -11.08 -7.46 -11.27
C ASP A 70 -12.12 -6.85 -10.31
N ALA A 71 -12.32 -5.54 -10.36
CA ALA A 71 -13.28 -4.81 -9.53
C ALA A 71 -14.02 -3.74 -10.34
N ARG A 72 -15.20 -3.37 -9.90
CA ARG A 72 -16.09 -2.41 -10.59
C ARG A 72 -16.27 -1.15 -9.78
N LYS A 73 -16.59 -0.06 -10.47
CA LYS A 73 -16.98 1.21 -9.87
C LYS A 73 -18.02 0.99 -8.76
N GLY A 74 -17.83 1.67 -7.64
CA GLY A 74 -18.66 1.58 -6.44
C GLY A 74 -18.24 0.45 -5.48
N GLN A 75 -17.38 -0.47 -5.89
CA GLN A 75 -16.85 -1.48 -4.99
C GLN A 75 -15.77 -0.91 -4.08
N ARG A 76 -15.71 -1.45 -2.87
CA ARG A 76 -14.69 -1.14 -1.88
C ARG A 76 -13.45 -2.00 -2.12
N VAL A 77 -12.29 -1.36 -2.19
CA VAL A 77 -11.02 -2.03 -2.52
C VAL A 77 -9.90 -1.66 -1.56
N LEU A 78 -9.08 -2.65 -1.23
CA LEU A 78 -7.72 -2.45 -0.73
C LEU A 78 -6.81 -2.24 -1.94
N VAL A 79 -5.90 -1.31 -1.86
CA VAL A 79 -4.88 -1.08 -2.89
C VAL A 79 -3.58 -1.77 -2.49
N ASP A 80 -3.09 -2.71 -3.32
CA ASP A 80 -1.71 -3.18 -3.22
C ASP A 80 -0.78 -2.03 -3.63
N PRO A 81 0.08 -1.54 -2.73
CA PRO A 81 0.92 -0.40 -3.05
C PRO A 81 2.08 -0.72 -3.99
N VAL A 82 2.41 -2.00 -4.22
CA VAL A 82 3.53 -2.39 -5.07
C VAL A 82 3.09 -2.50 -6.52
N TYR A 83 3.53 -1.58 -7.37
CA TYR A 83 3.30 -1.67 -8.80
C TYR A 83 4.52 -2.22 -9.53
N HIS A 84 4.29 -2.88 -10.67
CA HIS A 84 5.32 -3.58 -11.41
C HIS A 84 5.13 -3.46 -12.93
N CYS A 85 6.19 -3.71 -13.70
CA CYS A 85 6.17 -3.50 -15.16
C CYS A 85 5.58 -4.66 -15.98
N GLY A 86 5.39 -5.84 -15.39
CA GLY A 86 4.87 -7.03 -16.07
C GLY A 86 5.81 -7.72 -17.07
N THR A 87 6.95 -7.10 -17.45
CA THR A 87 7.77 -7.55 -18.60
C THR A 87 9.23 -7.82 -18.27
N CYS A 88 9.74 -7.47 -17.09
CA CYS A 88 11.12 -7.79 -16.69
C CYS A 88 11.25 -9.26 -16.25
N HIS A 89 12.48 -9.74 -16.12
CA HIS A 89 12.76 -11.12 -15.72
C HIS A 89 12.02 -11.50 -14.43
N ALA A 90 12.07 -10.66 -13.39
CA ALA A 90 11.37 -10.93 -12.14
C ALA A 90 9.85 -11.07 -12.33
N CYS A 91 9.21 -10.16 -13.08
CA CYS A 91 7.78 -10.22 -13.36
C CYS A 91 7.37 -11.50 -14.11
N LEU A 92 8.16 -11.91 -15.12
CA LEU A 92 7.90 -13.11 -15.90
C LEU A 92 8.08 -14.41 -15.10
N HIS A 93 8.74 -14.34 -13.93
CA HIS A 93 8.95 -15.47 -13.01
C HIS A 93 8.13 -15.36 -11.72
N ASN A 94 7.04 -14.59 -11.72
CA ASN A 94 6.15 -14.37 -10.57
C ASN A 94 6.86 -13.78 -9.33
N GLN A 95 7.88 -12.95 -9.56
CA GLN A 95 8.64 -12.25 -8.54
C GLN A 95 8.44 -10.73 -8.66
N GLN A 96 7.20 -10.28 -8.82
CA GLN A 96 6.84 -8.88 -9.07
C GLN A 96 7.36 -7.93 -7.97
N HIS A 97 7.41 -8.41 -6.72
CA HIS A 97 7.91 -7.66 -5.56
C HIS A 97 9.37 -7.21 -5.66
N ILE A 98 10.16 -7.81 -6.57
CA ILE A 98 11.54 -7.37 -6.88
C ILE A 98 11.67 -6.84 -8.31
N CYS A 99 10.58 -6.30 -8.87
CA CYS A 99 10.60 -5.69 -10.20
C CYS A 99 11.59 -4.53 -10.26
N THR A 100 12.48 -4.55 -11.25
CA THR A 100 13.53 -3.51 -11.43
C THR A 100 12.99 -2.19 -11.97
N ARG A 101 11.73 -2.17 -12.47
CA ARG A 101 11.03 -1.00 -13.01
C ARG A 101 9.71 -0.76 -12.28
N GLY A 102 9.51 -1.40 -11.15
CA GLY A 102 8.39 -1.19 -10.27
C GLY A 102 8.71 -0.16 -9.19
N GLY A 103 7.74 0.08 -8.33
CA GLY A 103 7.88 1.00 -7.21
C GLY A 103 6.77 0.84 -6.19
N LEU A 104 6.72 1.80 -5.28
CA LEU A 104 5.75 1.85 -4.19
C LEU A 104 4.88 3.10 -4.33
N ILE A 105 3.57 2.94 -4.40
CA ILE A 105 2.59 4.01 -4.27
C ILE A 105 2.80 4.67 -2.89
N GLY A 106 2.81 6.00 -2.83
CA GLY A 106 3.11 6.76 -1.61
C GLY A 106 4.60 6.96 -1.31
N ARG A 107 5.50 6.44 -2.18
CA ARG A 107 6.95 6.69 -2.14
C ARG A 107 7.48 7.18 -3.49
N ASP A 108 7.17 6.47 -4.56
CA ASP A 108 7.68 6.76 -5.91
C ASP A 108 6.67 7.54 -6.76
N ILE A 109 5.39 7.35 -6.47
CA ILE A 109 4.24 8.08 -7.01
C ILE A 109 3.31 8.46 -5.86
N ASN A 110 2.37 9.39 -6.09
CA ASN A 110 1.42 9.84 -5.09
C ASN A 110 0.58 8.69 -4.51
N GLY A 111 0.37 8.75 -3.20
CA GLY A 111 -0.32 7.73 -2.41
C GLY A 111 -1.61 8.21 -1.76
N GLY A 112 -2.03 7.47 -0.72
CA GLY A 112 -3.35 7.51 -0.11
C GLY A 112 -3.56 8.55 1.00
N PHE A 113 -2.58 9.40 1.33
CA PHE A 113 -2.85 10.50 2.27
C PHE A 113 -3.51 11.69 1.56
N ALA A 114 -4.59 11.39 0.81
CA ALA A 114 -5.40 12.33 0.04
C ALA A 114 -6.85 11.86 -0.07
N ASP A 115 -7.75 12.74 -0.52
CA ASP A 115 -9.15 12.37 -0.78
C ASP A 115 -9.26 11.34 -1.93
N LEU A 116 -8.40 11.46 -2.95
CA LEU A 116 -8.40 10.61 -4.15
C LEU A 116 -6.97 10.16 -4.49
N VAL A 117 -6.86 8.95 -5.05
CA VAL A 117 -5.61 8.42 -5.60
C VAL A 117 -5.86 7.69 -6.91
N ALA A 118 -4.99 7.89 -7.90
CA ALA A 118 -4.96 7.10 -9.14
C ALA A 118 -3.94 5.96 -8.98
N VAL A 119 -4.36 4.73 -9.28
CA VAL A 119 -3.56 3.53 -9.08
C VAL A 119 -3.66 2.58 -10.27
N PRO A 120 -2.67 1.70 -10.52
CA PRO A 120 -2.81 0.69 -11.55
C PRO A 120 -4.05 -0.19 -11.27
N PRO A 121 -4.91 -0.47 -12.26
CA PRO A 121 -6.16 -1.20 -12.04
C PRO A 121 -5.98 -2.61 -11.48
N ALA A 122 -4.86 -3.26 -11.79
CA ALA A 122 -4.52 -4.58 -11.27
C ALA A 122 -4.15 -4.60 -9.78
N ASN A 123 -3.94 -3.41 -9.18
CA ASN A 123 -3.59 -3.28 -7.76
C ASN A 123 -4.82 -3.15 -6.84
N CYS A 124 -6.04 -3.21 -7.39
CA CYS A 124 -7.28 -3.04 -6.63
C CYS A 124 -7.89 -4.40 -6.28
N TYR A 125 -7.99 -4.71 -5.00
CA TYR A 125 -8.55 -5.96 -4.48
C TYR A 125 -9.84 -5.69 -3.73
N VAL A 126 -10.95 -6.32 -4.15
CA VAL A 126 -12.25 -6.16 -3.49
C VAL A 126 -12.18 -6.64 -2.05
N VAL A 127 -12.68 -5.82 -1.14
CA VAL A 127 -12.71 -6.12 0.30
C VAL A 127 -14.13 -6.55 0.70
N PRO A 128 -14.28 -7.64 1.48
CA PRO A 128 -15.56 -8.04 2.05
C PRO A 128 -16.20 -6.93 2.92
N ASP A 129 -17.52 -6.81 2.84
CA ASP A 129 -18.26 -5.74 3.55
C ASP A 129 -18.18 -5.87 5.08
N GLU A 130 -17.90 -7.07 5.58
CA GLU A 130 -17.79 -7.38 7.00
C GLU A 130 -16.56 -6.77 7.68
N ILE A 131 -15.52 -6.40 6.89
CA ILE A 131 -14.29 -5.80 7.42
C ILE A 131 -14.45 -4.28 7.43
N ALA A 132 -14.29 -3.65 8.59
CA ALA A 132 -14.40 -2.21 8.71
C ALA A 132 -13.22 -1.47 8.03
N ASP A 133 -13.45 -0.29 7.46
CA ASP A 133 -12.43 0.47 6.72
C ASP A 133 -11.15 0.74 7.51
N HIS A 134 -11.24 0.91 8.83
CA HIS A 134 -10.07 1.13 9.68
C HIS A 134 -9.25 -0.15 9.95
N GLU A 135 -9.80 -1.32 9.65
CA GLU A 135 -9.12 -2.62 9.78
C GLU A 135 -8.45 -3.04 8.48
N VAL A 136 -9.00 -2.64 7.32
CA VAL A 136 -8.51 -3.05 6.00
C VAL A 136 -7.02 -2.73 5.77
N PRO A 137 -6.47 -1.58 6.19
CA PRO A 137 -5.03 -1.30 6.05
C PRO A 137 -4.12 -2.36 6.70
N LEU A 138 -4.60 -3.03 7.76
CA LEU A 138 -3.85 -4.13 8.40
C LEU A 138 -3.66 -5.34 7.48
N ILE A 139 -4.52 -5.54 6.49
CA ILE A 139 -4.40 -6.65 5.53
C ILE A 139 -3.10 -6.49 4.72
N GLN A 140 -2.75 -5.27 4.33
CA GLN A 140 -1.49 -5.01 3.63
C GLN A 140 -0.29 -5.40 4.51
N VAL A 141 -0.28 -5.02 5.79
CA VAL A 141 0.77 -5.39 6.75
C VAL A 141 0.79 -6.90 6.96
N LEU A 142 -0.38 -7.55 7.08
CA LEU A 142 -0.51 -8.99 7.26
C LEU A 142 0.09 -9.77 6.08
N THR A 143 -0.12 -9.33 4.83
CA THR A 143 0.47 -10.00 3.66
C THR A 143 1.99 -9.99 3.70
N THR A 144 2.61 -8.91 4.19
CA THR A 144 4.06 -8.82 4.40
C THR A 144 4.52 -9.84 5.47
N CYS A 145 3.79 -9.96 6.58
CA CYS A 145 4.09 -10.94 7.62
C CYS A 145 3.93 -12.38 7.11
N MET A 146 2.88 -12.67 6.35
CA MET A 146 2.66 -13.98 5.72
C MET A 146 3.79 -14.36 4.77
N HIS A 147 4.26 -13.40 3.97
CA HIS A 147 5.43 -13.62 3.11
C HIS A 147 6.67 -13.97 3.94
N GLY A 148 6.92 -13.25 5.03
CA GLY A 148 8.03 -13.55 5.96
C GLY A 148 7.94 -14.97 6.54
N HIS A 149 6.77 -15.43 6.97
CA HIS A 149 6.57 -16.79 7.46
C HIS A 149 6.85 -17.84 6.37
N ARG A 150 6.40 -17.62 5.14
CA ARG A 150 6.69 -18.52 4.00
C ARG A 150 8.19 -18.60 3.72
N MET A 151 8.91 -17.48 3.79
CA MET A 151 10.35 -17.45 3.56
C MET A 151 11.14 -18.11 4.71
N ALA A 152 10.66 -17.99 5.96
CA ALA A 152 11.26 -18.61 7.13
C ALA A 152 11.03 -20.12 7.24
N ASN A 153 10.11 -20.68 6.38
CA ASN A 153 9.74 -22.11 6.41
C ASN A 153 9.34 -22.59 7.81
N ILE A 154 8.44 -21.87 8.46
CA ILE A 154 7.92 -22.24 9.79
C ILE A 154 6.91 -23.37 9.64
N PHE A 155 7.10 -24.46 10.38
CA PHE A 155 6.25 -25.66 10.34
C PHE A 155 5.52 -25.89 11.67
N PRO A 156 4.40 -26.64 11.65
CA PRO A 156 3.73 -27.07 12.88
C PRO A 156 4.68 -27.79 13.84
N GLY A 157 4.73 -27.32 15.10
CA GLY A 157 5.63 -27.87 16.12
C GLY A 157 6.91 -27.05 16.35
N ASP A 158 7.20 -26.08 15.49
CA ASP A 158 8.33 -25.18 15.68
C ASP A 158 8.11 -24.25 16.88
N VAL A 159 9.20 -23.89 17.55
CA VAL A 159 9.20 -22.83 18.57
C VAL A 159 9.59 -21.53 17.92
N VAL A 160 8.63 -20.60 17.83
CA VAL A 160 8.84 -19.29 17.22
C VAL A 160 9.00 -18.20 18.29
N VAL A 161 10.08 -17.43 18.23
CA VAL A 161 10.33 -16.28 19.11
C VAL A 161 10.18 -14.99 18.31
N VAL A 162 9.27 -14.12 18.74
CA VAL A 162 9.03 -12.81 18.11
C VAL A 162 9.62 -11.71 18.98
N LEU A 163 10.60 -10.98 18.45
CA LEU A 163 11.21 -9.84 19.12
C LEU A 163 10.53 -8.53 18.68
N GLY A 164 9.84 -7.89 19.64
CA GLY A 164 9.03 -6.70 19.42
C GLY A 164 7.56 -7.01 19.18
N LEU A 165 6.68 -6.29 19.89
CA LEU A 165 5.21 -6.51 19.88
C LEU A 165 4.44 -5.28 19.38
N GLY A 166 5.01 -4.57 18.41
CA GLY A 166 4.25 -3.61 17.59
C GLY A 166 3.26 -4.33 16.67
N VAL A 167 2.61 -3.60 15.77
CA VAL A 167 1.61 -4.15 14.83
C VAL A 167 2.13 -5.40 14.13
N THR A 168 3.29 -5.33 13.49
CA THR A 168 3.93 -6.45 12.78
C THR A 168 4.21 -7.64 13.69
N GLY A 169 4.76 -7.39 14.90
CA GLY A 169 5.05 -8.47 15.86
C GLY A 169 3.80 -9.19 16.34
N GLN A 170 2.71 -8.46 16.60
CA GLN A 170 1.42 -9.06 16.99
C GLN A 170 0.84 -9.91 15.86
N LEU A 171 0.97 -9.48 14.60
CA LEU A 171 0.54 -10.27 13.44
C LEU A 171 1.39 -11.54 13.28
N HIS A 172 2.72 -11.45 13.49
CA HIS A 172 3.58 -12.65 13.47
C HIS A 172 3.20 -13.65 14.56
N VAL A 173 2.86 -13.20 15.78
CA VAL A 173 2.39 -14.08 16.86
C VAL A 173 1.09 -14.78 16.47
N GLN A 174 0.16 -14.09 15.81
CA GLN A 174 -1.10 -14.67 15.36
C GLN A 174 -0.88 -15.69 14.23
N LEU A 175 0.03 -15.41 13.31
CA LEU A 175 0.36 -16.32 12.21
C LEU A 175 1.12 -17.57 12.66
N ALA A 176 1.84 -17.49 13.79
CA ALA A 176 2.62 -18.62 14.33
C ALA A 176 1.81 -19.56 15.23
N LYS A 177 0.53 -19.23 15.53
CA LYS A 177 -0.39 -20.08 16.32
C LYS A 177 -1.09 -21.11 15.44
#